data_a28db50727b62f7069e7c4160ca2ec1c
#
_entry.id   a28db50727b62f7069e7c4160ca2ec1c
#
_cell.length_a   1.000
_cell.length_b   1.000
_cell.length_c   1.000
_cell.angle_alpha   90.00
_cell.angle_beta   90.00
_cell.angle_gamma   90.00
#
_symmetry.space_group_name_H-M   'P 1'
#
loop_
_entity.id
_entity.type
_entity.pdbx_description
1 polymer ?
#
loop_
_entity_poly.entity_id
_entity_poly.type
_entity_poly.pdbx_seq_one_letter_code
_entity_poly.pdbx_strand_id
1 'polypeptide(L)'
;MNRYVSLLKSWCDGLIEYQIKELADSTLNGAFVCPACKNTHGRCDNAMFPMMYMFNETQDEKYRTCAFGVFDWQKNVLLRDYSVYNDGNNEWRGITVFSAIGYLKTLINFKEQLGNRAAEVEKRCKSMCEWLLKNLTVNFVCNINYIAANSGAMALAWQYFGNEKYRKISEDLLNYCLEFITENGLLFGEMFPRNSVSRRGCTAVDIGYNVEESVPALLDAALILGDEEKIAKVQKLLTAQLDFMLPDGAWDNSFGCRNYKWTYWGSRTSDGAAAAYYRMKDRDPQFETAALRNIDLLERCTHDGLLYGGPDYYKWGERACVHHTFCHALGLADALVLGIKPKDNGGELPLDKPCCSIKYYPEIATYRINSGDLIADITAYDFGENSFVAGRGHATGGTMSLLFSRKYGVVAAASLSFYRTAEPLNQQLTLNLEQHAPLTFRIECSDESGIYTSALDTTAELTARKNESVITVTAQGTLTNLEGRKKTGAEYILKYTFESDCVTIDAELASADKGCVFIAPLIGDAAKITTASRDKTREIFNLVPGFIATEHSMCFENGKLSFKLSFQK
;
A
#
# COMPACT_ATOMS: atom_id res chain seq x y z
N MET A 1 -24.31 -6.37 -17.46
CA MET A 1 -23.11 -5.69 -16.90
C MET A 1 -22.33 -6.76 -16.17
N ASN A 2 -21.02 -6.91 -16.42
CA ASN A 2 -20.24 -7.87 -15.64
C ASN A 2 -19.97 -7.33 -14.23
N ARG A 3 -19.57 -8.21 -13.28
CA ARG A 3 -19.36 -7.89 -11.86
C ARG A 3 -18.38 -6.70 -11.64
N TYR A 4 -17.29 -6.63 -12.39
CA TYR A 4 -16.30 -5.55 -12.25
C TYR A 4 -16.81 -4.21 -12.77
N VAL A 5 -17.59 -4.21 -13.84
CA VAL A 5 -18.30 -2.98 -14.30
C VAL A 5 -19.35 -2.56 -13.26
N SER A 6 -20.01 -3.52 -12.60
CA SER A 6 -20.94 -3.21 -11.50
C SER A 6 -20.23 -2.62 -10.28
N LEU A 7 -19.03 -3.10 -9.95
CA LEU A 7 -18.20 -2.54 -8.90
C LEU A 7 -17.78 -1.11 -9.22
N LEU A 8 -17.26 -0.86 -10.44
CA LEU A 8 -16.91 0.50 -10.87
C LEU A 8 -18.11 1.43 -10.84
N LYS A 9 -19.27 0.93 -11.31
CA LYS A 9 -20.53 1.70 -11.24
C LYS A 9 -20.89 2.08 -9.82
N SER A 10 -20.78 1.15 -8.88
CA SER A 10 -21.03 1.41 -7.45
C SER A 10 -20.12 2.51 -6.91
N TRP A 11 -18.81 2.46 -7.21
CA TRP A 11 -17.87 3.50 -6.81
C TRP A 11 -18.18 4.87 -7.45
N CYS A 12 -18.50 4.90 -8.75
CA CYS A 12 -18.86 6.13 -9.43
C CYS A 12 -20.16 6.74 -8.86
N ASP A 13 -21.17 5.91 -8.59
CA ASP A 13 -22.42 6.37 -7.98
C ASP A 13 -22.18 6.92 -6.56
N GLY A 14 -21.40 6.20 -5.73
CA GLY A 14 -21.02 6.67 -4.40
C GLY A 14 -20.24 7.99 -4.43
N LEU A 15 -19.29 8.16 -5.36
CA LEU A 15 -18.57 9.43 -5.52
C LEU A 15 -19.49 10.59 -5.89
N ILE A 16 -20.50 10.36 -6.77
CA ILE A 16 -21.48 11.37 -7.18
C ILE A 16 -22.28 11.89 -5.97
N GLU A 17 -22.57 11.06 -4.97
CA GLU A 17 -23.27 11.46 -3.74
C GLU A 17 -22.43 12.40 -2.88
N TYR A 18 -21.09 12.30 -2.92
CA TYR A 18 -20.17 13.17 -2.19
C TYR A 18 -19.68 14.37 -3.00
N GLN A 19 -20.16 14.53 -4.24
CA GLN A 19 -19.84 15.71 -5.04
C GLN A 19 -20.64 16.92 -4.58
N ILE A 20 -19.94 18.00 -4.27
CA ILE A 20 -20.55 19.26 -3.88
C ILE A 20 -21.28 19.88 -5.08
N LYS A 21 -22.53 20.28 -4.87
CA LYS A 21 -23.39 20.92 -5.87
C LYS A 21 -24.11 22.08 -5.23
N GLU A 22 -24.29 23.13 -6.01
CA GLU A 22 -25.23 24.25 -5.68
C GLU A 22 -24.96 24.95 -4.33
N LEU A 23 -23.71 25.00 -3.86
CA LEU A 23 -23.38 25.81 -2.70
C LEU A 23 -23.35 27.29 -3.07
N ALA A 24 -23.68 28.15 -2.08
CA ALA A 24 -23.54 29.61 -2.19
C ALA A 24 -22.08 29.99 -2.50
N ASP A 25 -21.11 29.30 -1.93
CA ASP A 25 -19.72 29.36 -2.33
C ASP A 25 -19.46 28.42 -3.52
N SER A 26 -19.52 28.98 -4.71
CA SER A 26 -19.32 28.23 -5.95
C SER A 26 -17.91 27.69 -6.13
N THR A 27 -16.93 28.12 -5.31
CA THR A 27 -15.54 27.64 -5.40
C THR A 27 -15.39 26.17 -4.98
N LEU A 28 -16.35 25.63 -4.23
CA LEU A 28 -16.36 24.23 -3.83
C LEU A 28 -17.17 23.32 -4.77
N ASN A 29 -18.03 23.89 -5.62
CA ASN A 29 -18.87 23.10 -6.51
C ASN A 29 -18.04 22.25 -7.47
N GLY A 30 -18.36 20.96 -7.55
CA GLY A 30 -17.66 19.96 -8.35
C GLY A 30 -16.61 19.14 -7.59
N ALA A 31 -16.12 19.61 -6.44
CA ALA A 31 -15.23 18.83 -5.58
C ALA A 31 -15.95 17.66 -4.91
N PHE A 32 -15.20 16.67 -4.46
CA PHE A 32 -15.68 15.67 -3.52
C PHE A 32 -15.30 16.07 -2.09
N VAL A 33 -16.25 16.05 -1.17
CA VAL A 33 -15.97 16.16 0.27
C VAL A 33 -15.77 14.76 0.84
N CYS A 34 -14.58 14.49 1.32
CA CYS A 34 -14.28 13.19 1.91
C CYS A 34 -15.03 13.00 3.25
N PRO A 35 -15.83 11.93 3.42
CA PRO A 35 -16.50 11.66 4.70
C PRO A 35 -15.51 11.33 5.82
N ALA A 36 -14.33 10.80 5.50
CA ALA A 36 -13.30 10.42 6.47
C ALA A 36 -12.50 11.63 6.96
N CYS A 37 -11.80 12.34 6.08
CA CYS A 37 -10.90 13.44 6.46
C CYS A 37 -11.54 14.83 6.42
N LYS A 38 -12.77 14.96 5.92
CA LYS A 38 -13.53 16.22 5.79
C LYS A 38 -12.87 17.26 4.87
N ASN A 39 -11.94 16.85 4.03
CA ASN A 39 -11.23 17.70 3.09
C ASN A 39 -11.62 17.40 1.63
N THR A 40 -11.31 18.34 0.75
CA THR A 40 -11.28 18.15 -0.69
C THR A 40 -9.85 17.82 -1.10
N HIS A 41 -9.67 16.94 -2.08
CA HIS A 41 -8.34 16.52 -2.56
C HIS A 41 -8.07 17.07 -3.95
N GLY A 42 -6.86 17.60 -4.17
CA GLY A 42 -6.45 18.15 -5.46
C GLY A 42 -6.47 17.12 -6.60
N ARG A 43 -6.38 15.82 -6.25
CA ARG A 43 -6.46 14.71 -7.20
C ARG A 43 -7.88 14.24 -7.53
N CYS A 44 -8.94 14.92 -7.09
CA CYS A 44 -10.32 14.44 -7.36
C CYS A 44 -10.64 14.37 -8.87
N ASP A 45 -9.87 15.06 -9.71
CA ASP A 45 -9.94 14.97 -11.18
C ASP A 45 -9.56 13.59 -11.73
N ASN A 46 -8.90 12.72 -10.95
CA ASN A 46 -8.69 11.33 -11.31
C ASN A 46 -10.02 10.57 -11.50
N ALA A 47 -11.10 11.03 -10.88
CA ALA A 47 -12.44 10.49 -11.11
C ALA A 47 -12.96 10.74 -12.54
N MET A 48 -12.37 11.66 -13.32
CA MET A 48 -12.83 11.95 -14.67
C MET A 48 -12.78 10.72 -15.58
N PHE A 49 -11.70 9.96 -15.55
CA PHE A 49 -11.55 8.77 -16.38
C PHE A 49 -12.60 7.68 -16.11
N PRO A 50 -12.78 7.20 -14.85
CA PRO A 50 -13.82 6.22 -14.55
C PRO A 50 -15.24 6.73 -14.80
N MET A 51 -15.51 8.02 -14.57
CA MET A 51 -16.80 8.62 -14.89
C MET A 51 -17.08 8.62 -16.40
N MET A 52 -16.08 8.94 -17.23
CA MET A 52 -16.22 8.89 -18.70
C MET A 52 -16.35 7.45 -19.19
N TYR A 53 -15.68 6.48 -18.57
CA TYR A 53 -15.92 5.06 -18.83
C TYR A 53 -17.39 4.70 -18.56
N MET A 54 -17.93 5.07 -17.40
CA MET A 54 -19.32 4.76 -17.04
C MET A 54 -20.33 5.49 -17.95
N PHE A 55 -20.03 6.73 -18.37
CA PHE A 55 -20.84 7.41 -19.37
C PHE A 55 -20.85 6.65 -20.70
N ASN A 56 -19.68 6.19 -21.17
CA ASN A 56 -19.58 5.41 -22.41
C ASN A 56 -20.40 4.12 -22.34
N GLU A 57 -20.36 3.41 -21.21
CA GLU A 57 -21.06 2.12 -21.01
C GLU A 57 -22.57 2.28 -20.85
N THR A 58 -23.04 3.38 -20.24
CA THR A 58 -24.45 3.50 -19.82
C THR A 58 -25.22 4.59 -20.54
N GLN A 59 -24.53 5.55 -21.15
CA GLN A 59 -25.10 6.79 -21.73
C GLN A 59 -25.86 7.65 -20.69
N ASP A 60 -25.61 7.44 -19.39
CA ASP A 60 -26.22 8.23 -18.31
C ASP A 60 -25.41 9.50 -18.07
N GLU A 61 -26.04 10.66 -18.36
CA GLU A 61 -25.44 11.98 -18.28
C GLU A 61 -24.92 12.36 -16.89
N LYS A 62 -25.38 11.71 -15.82
CA LYS A 62 -24.88 11.98 -14.47
C LYS A 62 -23.38 11.77 -14.33
N TYR A 63 -22.83 10.78 -15.02
CA TYR A 63 -21.38 10.49 -15.00
C TYR A 63 -20.59 11.57 -15.72
N ARG A 64 -21.03 11.97 -16.93
CA ARG A 64 -20.37 13.06 -17.68
C ARG A 64 -20.48 14.39 -16.94
N THR A 65 -21.60 14.67 -16.34
CA THR A 65 -21.82 15.87 -15.50
C THR A 65 -20.85 15.87 -14.31
N CYS A 66 -20.70 14.74 -13.63
CA CYS A 66 -19.76 14.60 -12.51
C CYS A 66 -18.31 14.82 -12.98
N ALA A 67 -17.91 14.19 -14.10
CA ALA A 67 -16.57 14.35 -14.69
C ALA A 67 -16.25 15.83 -14.99
N PHE A 68 -17.19 16.54 -15.57
CA PHE A 68 -17.01 17.98 -15.86
C PHE A 68 -17.01 18.82 -14.58
N GLY A 69 -17.78 18.44 -13.57
CA GLY A 69 -17.77 19.09 -12.26
C GLY A 69 -16.39 19.07 -11.61
N VAL A 70 -15.73 17.90 -11.55
CA VAL A 70 -14.36 17.80 -10.98
C VAL A 70 -13.33 18.54 -11.85
N PHE A 71 -13.46 18.50 -13.17
CA PHE A 71 -12.62 19.25 -14.09
C PHE A 71 -12.72 20.77 -13.85
N ASP A 72 -13.94 21.28 -13.72
CA ASP A 72 -14.17 22.71 -13.48
C ASP A 72 -13.69 23.13 -12.09
N TRP A 73 -13.91 22.30 -11.06
CA TRP A 73 -13.42 22.57 -9.71
C TRP A 73 -11.89 22.62 -9.63
N GLN A 74 -11.18 21.80 -10.38
CA GLN A 74 -9.72 21.74 -10.33
C GLN A 74 -9.04 23.09 -10.56
N LYS A 75 -9.69 24.03 -11.26
CA LYS A 75 -9.17 25.40 -11.43
C LYS A 75 -8.83 26.09 -10.09
N ASN A 76 -9.45 25.68 -8.98
CA ASN A 76 -9.22 26.25 -7.65
C ASN A 76 -7.89 25.79 -7.02
N VAL A 77 -7.33 24.67 -7.50
CA VAL A 77 -6.03 24.13 -7.08
C VAL A 77 -4.99 24.15 -8.21
N LEU A 78 -5.37 24.68 -9.38
CA LEU A 78 -4.50 24.82 -10.54
C LEU A 78 -3.77 26.17 -10.48
N LEU A 79 -2.44 26.13 -10.51
CA LEU A 79 -1.60 27.31 -10.52
C LEU A 79 -1.44 27.90 -11.94
N ARG A 80 -0.89 29.12 -12.03
CA ARG A 80 -0.68 29.82 -13.32
C ARG A 80 0.25 29.08 -14.28
N ASP A 81 1.15 28.24 -13.74
CA ASP A 81 2.06 27.39 -14.50
C ASP A 81 1.46 26.02 -14.86
N TYR A 82 0.18 25.82 -14.58
CA TYR A 82 -0.57 24.60 -14.77
C TYR A 82 -0.13 23.42 -13.90
N SER A 83 0.64 23.63 -12.85
CA SER A 83 0.80 22.63 -11.81
C SER A 83 -0.41 22.63 -10.87
N VAL A 84 -0.66 21.49 -10.24
CA VAL A 84 -1.74 21.30 -9.28
C VAL A 84 -1.12 21.07 -7.91
N TYR A 85 -1.65 21.72 -6.88
CA TYR A 85 -1.25 21.42 -5.51
C TYR A 85 -2.28 20.51 -4.82
N ASN A 86 -1.81 19.78 -3.81
CA ASN A 86 -2.55 18.66 -3.24
C ASN A 86 -3.88 19.09 -2.58
N ASP A 87 -3.86 20.18 -1.84
CA ASP A 87 -5.02 20.78 -1.17
C ASP A 87 -4.66 22.15 -0.58
N GLY A 88 -5.64 22.85 0.02
CA GLY A 88 -5.45 24.21 0.54
C GLY A 88 -4.38 24.37 1.65
N ASN A 89 -3.93 23.28 2.26
CA ASN A 89 -2.92 23.28 3.31
C ASN A 89 -1.62 22.54 2.91
N ASN A 90 -1.56 21.99 1.70
CA ASN A 90 -0.43 21.23 1.20
C ASN A 90 -0.11 21.60 -0.24
N GLU A 91 0.86 22.48 -0.42
CA GLU A 91 1.31 22.97 -1.73
C GLU A 91 2.16 21.97 -2.52
N TRP A 92 2.11 20.68 -2.16
CA TRP A 92 2.83 19.64 -2.89
C TRP A 92 2.35 19.53 -4.33
N ARG A 93 3.23 19.84 -5.28
CA ARG A 93 2.92 19.92 -6.71
C ARG A 93 3.18 18.62 -7.47
N GLY A 94 3.83 17.64 -6.85
CA GLY A 94 4.11 16.34 -7.47
C GLY A 94 2.85 15.67 -8.00
N ILE A 95 1.70 15.89 -7.38
CA ILE A 95 0.41 15.31 -7.80
C ILE A 95 -0.02 15.70 -9.22
N THR A 96 0.55 16.75 -9.81
CA THR A 96 0.28 17.16 -11.21
C THR A 96 0.44 15.99 -12.17
N VAL A 97 1.34 15.05 -11.89
CA VAL A 97 1.56 13.87 -12.73
C VAL A 97 0.34 12.97 -12.80
N PHE A 98 -0.34 12.78 -11.68
CA PHE A 98 -1.54 11.91 -11.63
C PHE A 98 -2.74 12.56 -12.33
N SER A 99 -2.92 13.87 -12.18
CA SER A 99 -3.89 14.63 -12.96
C SER A 99 -3.64 14.49 -14.47
N ALA A 100 -2.37 14.64 -14.90
CA ALA A 100 -2.01 14.49 -16.30
C ALA A 100 -2.30 13.06 -16.83
N ILE A 101 -1.99 12.01 -16.05
CA ILE A 101 -2.28 10.61 -16.40
C ILE A 101 -3.80 10.41 -16.57
N GLY A 102 -4.61 10.88 -15.63
CA GLY A 102 -6.07 10.79 -15.70
C GLY A 102 -6.64 11.46 -16.97
N TYR A 103 -6.15 12.65 -17.31
CA TYR A 103 -6.58 13.35 -18.53
C TYR A 103 -6.07 12.67 -19.80
N LEU A 104 -4.82 12.20 -19.83
CA LEU A 104 -4.28 11.49 -20.98
C LEU A 104 -5.05 10.20 -21.26
N LYS A 105 -5.32 9.38 -20.25
CA LYS A 105 -6.14 8.17 -20.39
C LYS A 105 -7.56 8.53 -20.87
N THR A 106 -8.15 9.61 -20.37
CA THR A 106 -9.46 10.10 -20.82
C THR A 106 -9.44 10.53 -22.29
N LEU A 107 -8.43 11.30 -22.68
CA LEU A 107 -8.30 11.78 -24.07
C LEU A 107 -8.01 10.65 -25.06
N ILE A 108 -7.20 9.66 -24.68
CA ILE A 108 -6.87 8.50 -25.52
C ILE A 108 -8.12 7.64 -25.75
N ASN A 109 -8.94 7.41 -24.71
CA ASN A 109 -10.01 6.43 -24.77
C ASN A 109 -11.40 7.04 -24.99
N PHE A 110 -11.65 8.30 -24.58
CA PHE A 110 -12.99 8.90 -24.52
C PHE A 110 -13.06 10.34 -25.04
N LYS A 111 -12.17 10.72 -25.98
CA LYS A 111 -12.15 12.08 -26.54
C LYS A 111 -13.49 12.49 -27.15
N GLU A 112 -14.15 11.58 -27.86
CA GLU A 112 -15.44 11.85 -28.50
C GLU A 112 -16.55 12.10 -27.47
N GLN A 113 -16.54 11.37 -26.37
CA GLN A 113 -17.50 11.49 -25.26
C GLN A 113 -17.36 12.82 -24.51
N LEU A 114 -16.20 13.47 -24.59
CA LEU A 114 -16.01 14.82 -24.04
C LEU A 114 -16.77 15.91 -24.84
N GLY A 115 -17.13 15.64 -26.08
CA GLY A 115 -17.87 16.55 -26.94
C GLY A 115 -17.16 17.91 -27.09
N ASN A 116 -17.90 19.00 -26.88
CA ASN A 116 -17.37 20.37 -27.01
C ASN A 116 -16.31 20.74 -25.94
N ARG A 117 -16.18 19.95 -24.85
CA ARG A 117 -15.18 20.17 -23.81
C ARG A 117 -13.80 19.55 -24.14
N ALA A 118 -13.71 18.72 -25.19
CA ALA A 118 -12.48 18.02 -25.54
C ALA A 118 -11.27 18.96 -25.74
N ALA A 119 -11.46 20.08 -26.43
CA ALA A 119 -10.39 21.04 -26.69
C ALA A 119 -9.86 21.72 -25.41
N GLU A 120 -10.76 21.98 -24.43
CA GLU A 120 -10.37 22.57 -23.14
C GLU A 120 -9.58 21.58 -22.29
N VAL A 121 -10.03 20.32 -22.20
CA VAL A 121 -9.33 19.23 -21.49
C VAL A 121 -7.95 19.00 -22.12
N GLU A 122 -7.88 18.92 -23.45
CA GLU A 122 -6.63 18.76 -24.20
C GLU A 122 -5.64 19.89 -23.93
N LYS A 123 -6.10 21.15 -23.93
CA LYS A 123 -5.27 22.32 -23.64
C LYS A 123 -4.70 22.26 -22.21
N ARG A 124 -5.53 21.97 -21.22
CA ARG A 124 -5.09 21.86 -19.81
C ARG A 124 -4.11 20.72 -19.64
N CYS A 125 -4.43 19.55 -20.15
CA CYS A 125 -3.57 18.37 -20.12
C CYS A 125 -2.19 18.65 -20.74
N LYS A 126 -2.15 19.24 -21.94
CA LYS A 126 -0.89 19.60 -22.62
C LYS A 126 -0.06 20.56 -21.78
N SER A 127 -0.67 21.55 -21.14
CA SER A 127 0.05 22.51 -20.29
C SER A 127 0.61 21.84 -19.02
N MET A 128 -0.10 20.88 -18.42
CA MET A 128 0.43 20.05 -17.34
C MET A 128 1.61 19.21 -17.80
N CYS A 129 1.53 18.58 -18.97
CA CYS A 129 2.65 17.81 -19.54
C CYS A 129 3.88 18.69 -19.78
N GLU A 130 3.72 19.94 -20.23
CA GLU A 130 4.83 20.88 -20.38
C GLU A 130 5.45 21.29 -19.02
N TRP A 131 4.64 21.39 -17.97
CA TRP A 131 5.15 21.59 -16.61
C TRP A 131 5.94 20.37 -16.11
N LEU A 132 5.41 19.16 -16.30
CA LEU A 132 6.04 17.90 -15.92
C LEU A 132 7.38 17.71 -16.64
N LEU A 133 7.42 17.96 -17.97
CA LEU A 133 8.63 17.90 -18.78
C LEU A 133 9.77 18.78 -18.21
N LYS A 134 9.43 19.94 -17.65
CA LYS A 134 10.42 20.91 -17.14
C LYS A 134 10.79 20.70 -15.70
N ASN A 135 9.86 20.26 -14.86
CA ASN A 135 10.01 20.35 -13.42
C ASN A 135 10.14 18.98 -12.73
N LEU A 136 9.37 17.97 -13.15
CA LEU A 136 9.40 16.65 -12.51
C LEU A 136 10.43 15.73 -13.17
N THR A 137 11.69 16.13 -13.07
CA THR A 137 12.86 15.41 -13.58
C THR A 137 13.52 14.58 -12.47
N VAL A 138 14.60 13.86 -12.77
CA VAL A 138 15.39 13.10 -11.79
C VAL A 138 15.90 13.97 -10.63
N ASN A 139 15.99 15.28 -10.80
CA ASN A 139 16.43 16.23 -9.77
C ASN A 139 15.28 16.73 -8.88
N PHE A 140 14.04 16.40 -9.19
CA PHE A 140 12.91 16.78 -8.35
C PHE A 140 12.99 16.06 -6.98
N VAL A 141 12.85 16.80 -5.88
CA VAL A 141 12.95 16.26 -4.53
C VAL A 141 11.69 15.47 -4.17
N CYS A 142 11.69 14.20 -4.50
CA CYS A 142 10.56 13.29 -4.27
C CYS A 142 11.04 11.82 -4.21
N ASN A 143 10.16 10.93 -3.79
CA ASN A 143 10.35 9.50 -3.85
C ASN A 143 10.34 8.99 -5.30
N ILE A 144 10.78 7.74 -5.50
CA ILE A 144 10.89 7.13 -6.83
C ILE A 144 9.54 7.04 -7.56
N ASN A 145 8.43 6.86 -6.83
CA ASN A 145 7.10 6.72 -7.38
C ASN A 145 6.70 7.90 -8.30
N TYR A 146 7.07 9.13 -7.95
CA TYR A 146 6.79 10.30 -8.80
C TYR A 146 7.60 10.31 -10.10
N ILE A 147 8.85 9.86 -10.04
CA ILE A 147 9.71 9.74 -11.23
C ILE A 147 9.18 8.65 -12.16
N ALA A 148 8.80 7.51 -11.58
CA ALA A 148 8.16 6.41 -12.30
C ALA A 148 6.83 6.87 -12.94
N ALA A 149 5.96 7.52 -12.16
CA ALA A 149 4.70 8.05 -12.66
C ALA A 149 4.90 9.04 -13.82
N ASN A 150 5.93 9.91 -13.73
CA ASN A 150 6.22 10.85 -14.83
C ASN A 150 6.77 10.15 -16.08
N SER A 151 7.52 9.06 -15.93
CA SER A 151 7.92 8.24 -17.10
C SER A 151 6.69 7.76 -17.86
N GLY A 152 5.70 7.18 -17.17
CA GLY A 152 4.43 6.74 -17.76
C GLY A 152 3.60 7.89 -18.35
N ALA A 153 3.48 9.01 -17.62
CA ALA A 153 2.76 10.19 -18.09
C ALA A 153 3.35 10.75 -19.39
N MET A 154 4.68 10.81 -19.50
CA MET A 154 5.35 11.31 -20.70
C MET A 154 5.24 10.33 -21.87
N ALA A 155 5.22 9.03 -21.64
CA ALA A 155 4.92 8.04 -22.68
C ALA A 155 3.50 8.21 -23.24
N LEU A 156 2.49 8.33 -22.37
CA LEU A 156 1.11 8.60 -22.76
C LEU A 156 0.99 9.94 -23.50
N ALA A 157 1.71 10.97 -23.05
CA ALA A 157 1.74 12.27 -23.72
C ALA A 157 2.36 12.18 -25.11
N TRP A 158 3.41 11.39 -25.29
CA TRP A 158 3.97 11.11 -26.62
C TRP A 158 2.98 10.36 -27.50
N GLN A 159 2.36 9.32 -27.00
CA GLN A 159 1.33 8.54 -27.70
C GLN A 159 0.19 9.44 -28.21
N TYR A 160 -0.26 10.40 -27.41
CA TYR A 160 -1.40 11.25 -27.76
C TYR A 160 -1.01 12.48 -28.58
N PHE A 161 0.06 13.20 -28.21
CA PHE A 161 0.45 14.47 -28.86
C PHE A 161 1.51 14.32 -29.97
N GLY A 162 2.21 13.18 -30.05
CA GLY A 162 3.25 12.91 -31.06
C GLY A 162 4.53 13.73 -30.88
N ASN A 163 4.78 14.36 -29.74
CA ASN A 163 5.95 15.21 -29.53
C ASN A 163 7.13 14.40 -29.00
N GLU A 164 8.22 14.32 -29.77
CA GLU A 164 9.43 13.56 -29.46
C GLU A 164 10.14 13.98 -28.15
N LYS A 165 9.90 15.20 -27.66
CA LYS A 165 10.42 15.61 -26.35
C LYS A 165 9.81 14.77 -25.20
N TYR A 166 8.52 14.42 -25.29
CA TYR A 166 7.86 13.57 -24.32
C TYR A 166 8.42 12.15 -24.36
N ARG A 167 8.64 11.60 -25.57
CA ARG A 167 9.28 10.30 -25.76
C ARG A 167 10.63 10.24 -25.08
N LYS A 168 11.50 11.22 -25.38
CA LYS A 168 12.86 11.27 -24.84
C LYS A 168 12.87 11.31 -23.30
N ILE A 169 12.09 12.21 -22.69
CA ILE A 169 12.08 12.32 -21.23
C ILE A 169 11.45 11.08 -20.57
N SER A 170 10.43 10.46 -21.20
CA SER A 170 9.89 9.18 -20.73
C SER A 170 10.97 8.11 -20.67
N GLU A 171 11.77 8.00 -21.75
CA GLU A 171 12.87 7.04 -21.82
C GLU A 171 13.96 7.32 -20.78
N ASP A 172 14.37 8.59 -20.64
CA ASP A 172 15.38 9.00 -19.67
C ASP A 172 14.94 8.67 -18.22
N LEU A 173 13.66 8.95 -17.87
CA LEU A 173 13.10 8.65 -16.55
C LEU A 173 12.92 7.15 -16.31
N LEU A 174 12.50 6.41 -17.33
CA LEU A 174 12.40 4.95 -17.26
C LEU A 174 13.77 4.32 -17.00
N ASN A 175 14.79 4.70 -17.77
CA ASN A 175 16.16 4.22 -17.58
C ASN A 175 16.66 4.54 -16.17
N TYR A 176 16.43 5.75 -15.68
CA TYR A 176 16.79 6.13 -14.31
C TYR A 176 16.11 5.24 -13.27
N CYS A 177 14.79 5.01 -13.37
CA CYS A 177 14.08 4.17 -12.41
C CYS A 177 14.54 2.70 -12.44
N LEU A 178 14.94 2.18 -13.60
CA LEU A 178 15.44 0.81 -13.72
C LEU A 178 16.80 0.58 -13.04
N GLU A 179 17.51 1.65 -12.64
CA GLU A 179 18.72 1.56 -11.79
C GLU A 179 18.38 1.31 -10.30
N PHE A 180 17.11 1.49 -9.90
CA PHE A 180 16.62 1.32 -8.53
C PHE A 180 15.97 -0.05 -8.32
N ILE A 181 16.53 -1.10 -8.92
CA ILE A 181 16.06 -2.48 -8.78
C ILE A 181 17.06 -3.26 -7.94
N THR A 182 16.58 -3.90 -6.86
CA THR A 182 17.40 -4.77 -6.02
C THR A 182 17.73 -6.10 -6.71
N GLU A 183 18.65 -6.88 -6.14
CA GLU A 183 18.98 -8.22 -6.66
C GLU A 183 17.78 -9.16 -6.68
N ASN A 184 16.87 -9.06 -5.68
CA ASN A 184 15.63 -9.84 -5.62
C ASN A 184 14.50 -9.27 -6.49
N GLY A 185 14.75 -8.21 -7.26
CA GLY A 185 13.77 -7.64 -8.18
C GLY A 185 12.74 -6.71 -7.53
N LEU A 186 13.05 -6.09 -6.40
CA LEU A 186 12.20 -5.09 -5.77
C LEU A 186 12.64 -3.68 -6.20
N LEU A 187 11.68 -2.79 -6.41
CA LEU A 187 11.98 -1.38 -6.68
C LEU A 187 12.18 -0.65 -5.35
N PHE A 188 13.28 0.10 -5.23
CA PHE A 188 13.58 0.92 -4.05
C PHE A 188 13.61 2.41 -4.37
N GLY A 189 13.81 3.25 -3.35
CA GLY A 189 13.83 4.70 -3.48
C GLY A 189 12.55 5.38 -3.00
N GLU A 190 11.73 4.68 -2.23
CA GLU A 190 10.48 5.22 -1.63
C GLU A 190 10.71 6.19 -0.46
N MET A 191 11.95 6.64 -0.29
CA MET A 191 12.36 7.74 0.58
C MET A 191 13.35 8.66 -0.15
N PHE A 192 13.54 9.88 0.33
CA PHE A 192 14.53 10.79 -0.25
C PHE A 192 15.65 11.07 0.76
N PRO A 193 16.92 11.04 0.35
CA PRO A 193 17.45 10.72 -0.99
C PRO A 193 17.14 9.28 -1.43
N ARG A 194 16.78 9.10 -2.72
CA ARG A 194 16.30 7.82 -3.24
C ARG A 194 17.29 6.67 -3.15
N ASN A 195 18.58 6.98 -3.22
CA ASN A 195 19.70 6.02 -3.13
C ASN A 195 20.26 5.88 -1.71
N SER A 196 19.59 6.44 -0.70
CA SER A 196 20.01 6.26 0.68
C SER A 196 19.87 4.82 1.11
N VAL A 197 20.78 4.39 1.98
CA VAL A 197 20.77 3.09 2.62
C VAL A 197 20.71 3.26 4.13
N SER A 198 20.10 2.31 4.81
CA SER A 198 20.07 2.27 6.26
C SER A 198 21.43 1.85 6.84
N ARG A 199 21.55 1.84 8.16
CA ARG A 199 22.74 1.35 8.88
C ARG A 199 23.09 -0.10 8.52
N ARG A 200 22.10 -0.95 8.25
CA ARG A 200 22.27 -2.35 7.82
C ARG A 200 22.57 -2.51 6.33
N GLY A 201 22.53 -1.43 5.55
CA GLY A 201 22.60 -1.47 4.10
C GLY A 201 21.24 -1.75 3.43
N CYS A 202 20.14 -1.72 4.18
CA CYS A 202 18.80 -1.85 3.59
C CYS A 202 18.46 -0.63 2.73
N THR A 203 17.60 -0.83 1.73
CA THR A 203 17.11 0.20 0.82
C THR A 203 15.64 0.54 1.10
N ALA A 204 15.17 1.71 0.65
CA ALA A 204 13.80 2.15 0.89
C ALA A 204 12.81 1.45 -0.05
N VAL A 205 12.29 0.30 0.35
CA VAL A 205 11.28 -0.50 -0.37
C VAL A 205 9.92 -0.35 0.27
N ASP A 206 8.89 -0.15 -0.56
CA ASP A 206 7.49 -0.18 -0.18
C ASP A 206 6.68 -0.91 -1.24
N ILE A 207 6.22 -2.11 -0.92
CA ILE A 207 5.48 -2.96 -1.87
C ILE A 207 4.16 -2.31 -2.27
N GLY A 208 3.46 -1.67 -1.33
CA GLY A 208 2.18 -1.00 -1.63
C GLY A 208 2.31 0.06 -2.72
N TYR A 209 3.31 0.94 -2.64
CA TYR A 209 3.56 1.94 -3.69
C TYR A 209 4.10 1.33 -4.98
N ASN A 210 4.91 0.27 -4.87
CA ASN A 210 5.47 -0.36 -6.05
C ASN A 210 4.37 -0.99 -6.92
N VAL A 211 3.49 -1.80 -6.35
CA VAL A 211 2.44 -2.51 -7.10
C VAL A 211 1.35 -1.57 -7.61
N GLU A 212 1.04 -0.52 -6.86
CA GLU A 212 -0.10 0.35 -7.14
C GLU A 212 0.24 1.55 -8.04
N GLU A 213 1.47 2.04 -8.00
CA GLU A 213 1.82 3.32 -8.63
C GLU A 213 3.07 3.23 -9.50
N SER A 214 4.21 2.79 -8.94
CA SER A 214 5.49 2.90 -9.60
C SER A 214 5.62 1.93 -10.78
N VAL A 215 5.42 0.64 -10.55
CA VAL A 215 5.61 -0.39 -11.58
C VAL A 215 4.54 -0.32 -12.69
N PRO A 216 3.26 -0.02 -12.41
CA PRO A 216 2.27 0.26 -13.44
C PRO A 216 2.70 1.36 -14.41
N ALA A 217 3.23 2.47 -13.90
CA ALA A 217 3.68 3.58 -14.73
C ALA A 217 4.93 3.25 -15.56
N LEU A 218 5.89 2.52 -14.98
CA LEU A 218 7.06 2.02 -15.71
C LEU A 218 6.67 1.04 -16.82
N LEU A 219 5.66 0.21 -16.57
CA LEU A 219 5.13 -0.72 -17.57
C LEU A 219 4.47 0.04 -18.74
N ASP A 220 3.62 1.03 -18.44
CA ASP A 220 3.02 1.88 -19.48
C ASP A 220 4.12 2.53 -20.35
N ALA A 221 5.16 3.08 -19.72
CA ALA A 221 6.29 3.67 -20.44
C ALA A 221 7.00 2.64 -21.33
N ALA A 222 7.38 1.48 -20.80
CA ALA A 222 8.12 0.46 -21.54
C ALA A 222 7.32 -0.07 -22.74
N LEU A 223 6.01 -0.33 -22.54
CA LEU A 223 5.13 -0.83 -23.61
C LEU A 223 4.90 0.22 -24.72
N ILE A 224 4.65 1.48 -24.35
CA ILE A 224 4.42 2.56 -25.32
C ILE A 224 5.69 2.87 -26.10
N LEU A 225 6.87 2.82 -25.45
CA LEU A 225 8.16 3.00 -26.11
C LEU A 225 8.54 1.81 -27.03
N GLY A 226 7.92 0.64 -26.81
CA GLY A 226 8.16 -0.57 -27.61
C GLY A 226 9.54 -1.19 -27.38
N ASP A 227 10.11 -1.06 -26.18
CA ASP A 227 11.44 -1.54 -25.83
C ASP A 227 11.36 -2.88 -25.07
N GLU A 228 11.57 -3.97 -25.78
CA GLU A 228 11.45 -5.34 -25.22
C GLU A 228 12.44 -5.63 -24.07
N GLU A 229 13.63 -5.03 -24.07
CA GLU A 229 14.55 -5.19 -22.94
C GLU A 229 14.01 -4.53 -21.68
N LYS A 230 13.47 -3.33 -21.79
CA LYS A 230 12.86 -2.61 -20.66
C LYS A 230 11.57 -3.29 -20.21
N ILE A 231 10.74 -3.77 -21.13
CA ILE A 231 9.54 -4.56 -20.81
C ILE A 231 9.94 -5.80 -19.99
N ALA A 232 10.99 -6.52 -20.39
CA ALA A 232 11.46 -7.69 -19.65
C ALA A 232 11.98 -7.32 -18.25
N LYS A 233 12.63 -6.16 -18.07
CA LYS A 233 13.05 -5.68 -16.75
C LYS A 233 11.86 -5.35 -15.86
N VAL A 234 10.84 -4.66 -16.39
CA VAL A 234 9.62 -4.36 -15.64
C VAL A 234 8.82 -5.62 -15.34
N GLN A 235 8.79 -6.60 -16.25
CA GLN A 235 8.18 -7.91 -15.98
C GLN A 235 8.83 -8.62 -14.80
N LYS A 236 10.17 -8.53 -14.64
CA LYS A 236 10.85 -9.09 -13.47
C LYS A 236 10.41 -8.42 -12.17
N LEU A 237 10.18 -7.09 -12.18
CA LEU A 237 9.61 -6.39 -11.02
C LEU A 237 8.22 -6.94 -10.68
N LEU A 238 7.32 -7.06 -11.67
CA LEU A 238 5.98 -7.63 -11.47
C LEU A 238 6.04 -9.04 -10.90
N THR A 239 6.93 -9.89 -11.44
CA THR A 239 7.10 -11.27 -10.97
C THR A 239 7.62 -11.32 -9.53
N ALA A 240 8.61 -10.49 -9.20
CA ALA A 240 9.18 -10.46 -7.83
C ALA A 240 8.16 -10.02 -6.79
N GLN A 241 7.25 -9.13 -7.14
CA GLN A 241 6.19 -8.66 -6.25
C GLN A 241 5.14 -9.75 -5.95
N LEU A 242 4.96 -10.75 -6.84
CA LEU A 242 4.06 -11.88 -6.57
C LEU A 242 4.48 -12.70 -5.35
N ASP A 243 5.75 -12.64 -4.93
CA ASP A 243 6.20 -13.23 -3.67
C ASP A 243 5.52 -12.59 -2.44
N PHE A 244 4.92 -11.40 -2.61
CA PHE A 244 4.24 -10.63 -1.57
C PHE A 244 2.72 -10.58 -1.74
N MET A 245 2.17 -11.27 -2.74
CA MET A 245 0.73 -11.39 -2.91
C MET A 245 0.18 -12.58 -2.14
N LEU A 246 -0.68 -12.31 -1.18
CA LEU A 246 -1.32 -13.32 -0.35
C LEU A 246 -2.45 -14.05 -1.12
N PRO A 247 -2.80 -15.28 -0.72
CA PRO A 247 -3.82 -16.07 -1.40
C PRO A 247 -5.19 -15.39 -1.51
N ASP A 248 -5.53 -14.47 -0.63
CA ASP A 248 -6.79 -13.72 -0.62
C ASP A 248 -6.78 -12.45 -1.49
N GLY A 249 -5.66 -12.16 -2.16
CA GLY A 249 -5.49 -11.01 -3.06
C GLY A 249 -4.89 -9.78 -2.41
N ALA A 250 -4.47 -9.85 -1.15
CA ALA A 250 -3.78 -8.77 -0.45
C ALA A 250 -2.31 -8.67 -0.89
N TRP A 251 -1.76 -7.46 -0.73
CA TRP A 251 -0.33 -7.19 -0.88
C TRP A 251 0.31 -7.01 0.49
N ASP A 252 1.21 -7.92 0.85
CA ASP A 252 1.94 -7.77 2.11
C ASP A 252 2.98 -6.65 2.02
N ASN A 253 2.73 -5.59 2.75
CA ASN A 253 3.63 -4.46 2.98
C ASN A 253 3.75 -4.16 4.49
N SER A 254 3.56 -5.18 5.32
CA SER A 254 3.59 -5.06 6.79
C SER A 254 4.92 -4.53 7.34
N PHE A 255 6.01 -4.71 6.59
CA PHE A 255 7.35 -4.20 6.87
C PHE A 255 7.69 -2.91 6.13
N GLY A 256 6.93 -2.48 5.12
CA GLY A 256 7.28 -1.43 4.17
C GLY A 256 7.72 -0.11 4.80
N CYS A 257 8.68 0.60 4.15
CA CYS A 257 9.21 1.86 4.68
C CYS A 257 8.16 3.00 4.74
N ARG A 258 7.05 2.85 4.03
CA ARG A 258 5.87 3.74 4.08
C ARG A 258 4.63 3.02 4.61
N ASN A 259 4.82 2.02 5.48
CA ASN A 259 3.76 1.21 6.08
C ASN A 259 2.60 2.05 6.64
N TYR A 260 2.84 3.26 7.13
CA TYR A 260 1.79 4.18 7.60
C TYR A 260 0.73 4.56 6.56
N LYS A 261 0.99 4.28 5.27
CA LYS A 261 0.03 4.43 4.15
C LYS A 261 -0.47 3.09 3.59
N TRP A 262 -0.04 1.99 4.18
CA TRP A 262 -0.46 0.69 3.74
C TRP A 262 -1.91 0.41 4.11
N THR A 263 -2.61 -0.16 3.17
CA THR A 263 -3.87 -0.85 3.35
C THR A 263 -3.68 -2.30 2.95
N TYR A 264 -4.47 -3.22 3.49
CA TYR A 264 -4.30 -4.63 3.21
C TYR A 264 -4.47 -4.98 1.72
N TRP A 265 -5.28 -4.21 0.99
CA TRP A 265 -5.47 -4.37 -0.45
C TRP A 265 -4.40 -3.65 -1.31
N GLY A 266 -3.55 -2.82 -0.74
CA GLY A 266 -2.52 -2.11 -1.50
C GLY A 266 -2.05 -0.82 -0.84
N SER A 267 -1.98 0.27 -1.59
CA SER A 267 -1.59 1.59 -1.08
C SER A 267 -2.77 2.55 -1.01
N ARG A 268 -2.81 3.33 0.04
CA ARG A 268 -3.88 4.30 0.37
C ARG A 268 -4.08 5.40 -0.68
N THR A 269 -3.06 5.76 -1.43
CA THR A 269 -3.06 6.96 -2.29
C THR A 269 -2.68 6.67 -3.74
N SER A 270 -2.84 5.43 -4.20
CA SER A 270 -2.39 4.97 -5.52
C SER A 270 -3.55 4.60 -6.44
N ASP A 271 -3.22 4.37 -7.70
CA ASP A 271 -4.18 4.22 -8.78
C ASP A 271 -4.58 2.77 -9.07
N GLY A 272 -3.97 1.80 -8.38
CA GLY A 272 -4.31 0.39 -8.48
C GLY A 272 -3.45 -0.45 -9.41
N ALA A 273 -3.21 -1.71 -9.00
CA ALA A 273 -2.31 -2.66 -9.67
C ALA A 273 -2.96 -3.40 -10.84
N ALA A 274 -4.29 -3.56 -10.83
CA ALA A 274 -5.01 -4.52 -11.68
C ALA A 274 -4.72 -4.34 -13.18
N ALA A 275 -4.65 -3.09 -13.68
CA ALA A 275 -4.40 -2.83 -15.09
C ALA A 275 -3.00 -3.28 -15.52
N ALA A 276 -1.97 -3.03 -14.70
CA ALA A 276 -0.59 -3.40 -15.02
C ALA A 276 -0.44 -4.92 -15.12
N TYR A 277 -0.93 -5.64 -14.11
CA TYR A 277 -0.88 -7.10 -14.11
C TYR A 277 -1.69 -7.68 -15.28
N TYR A 278 -2.90 -7.17 -15.53
CA TYR A 278 -3.72 -7.67 -16.64
C TYR A 278 -3.10 -7.40 -18.03
N ARG A 279 -2.37 -6.31 -18.23
CA ARG A 279 -1.63 -6.03 -19.48
C ARG A 279 -0.60 -7.11 -19.82
N MET A 280 -0.07 -7.77 -18.81
CA MET A 280 0.99 -8.78 -18.94
C MET A 280 0.47 -10.23 -18.90
N LYS A 281 -0.84 -10.45 -18.85
CA LYS A 281 -1.49 -11.77 -18.73
C LYS A 281 -1.06 -12.80 -19.80
N ASP A 282 -0.76 -12.33 -21.01
CA ASP A 282 -0.37 -13.21 -22.11
C ASP A 282 1.12 -13.63 -22.02
N ARG A 283 1.92 -12.99 -21.16
CA ARG A 283 3.31 -13.36 -20.87
C ARG A 283 3.42 -14.34 -19.70
N ASP A 284 2.52 -14.22 -18.73
CA ASP A 284 2.45 -15.13 -17.59
C ASP A 284 1.02 -15.16 -17.02
N PRO A 285 0.35 -16.34 -16.94
CA PRO A 285 -1.00 -16.45 -16.42
C PRO A 285 -1.13 -16.06 -14.94
N GLN A 286 -0.03 -16.02 -14.17
CA GLN A 286 -0.02 -15.54 -12.79
C GLN A 286 -0.45 -14.08 -12.70
N PHE A 287 -0.12 -13.28 -13.71
CA PHE A 287 -0.47 -11.86 -13.73
C PHE A 287 -1.99 -11.64 -13.84
N GLU A 288 -2.69 -12.42 -14.66
CA GLU A 288 -4.14 -12.37 -14.68
C GLU A 288 -4.75 -12.73 -13.33
N THR A 289 -4.24 -13.79 -12.69
CA THR A 289 -4.68 -14.21 -11.36
C THR A 289 -4.47 -13.10 -10.32
N ALA A 290 -3.32 -12.46 -10.32
CA ALA A 290 -3.01 -11.36 -9.40
C ALA A 290 -4.00 -10.19 -9.57
N ALA A 291 -4.26 -9.77 -10.82
CA ALA A 291 -5.23 -8.72 -11.11
C ALA A 291 -6.63 -9.06 -10.60
N LEU A 292 -7.12 -10.26 -10.89
CA LEU A 292 -8.47 -10.70 -10.51
C LEU A 292 -8.63 -10.78 -8.99
N ARG A 293 -7.68 -11.39 -8.28
CA ARG A 293 -7.74 -11.54 -6.81
C ARG A 293 -7.70 -10.20 -6.09
N ASN A 294 -6.87 -9.26 -6.57
CA ASN A 294 -6.82 -7.93 -5.97
C ASN A 294 -8.14 -7.19 -6.15
N ILE A 295 -8.75 -7.22 -7.35
CA ILE A 295 -10.09 -6.62 -7.56
C ILE A 295 -11.14 -7.27 -6.65
N ASP A 296 -11.10 -8.59 -6.48
CA ASP A 296 -12.02 -9.30 -5.60
C ASP A 296 -11.86 -8.90 -4.12
N LEU A 297 -10.63 -8.58 -3.69
CA LEU A 297 -10.38 -8.04 -2.36
C LEU A 297 -10.91 -6.59 -2.24
N LEU A 298 -10.67 -5.75 -3.24
CA LEU A 298 -11.22 -4.39 -3.27
C LEU A 298 -12.76 -4.40 -3.19
N GLU A 299 -13.41 -5.34 -3.88
CA GLU A 299 -14.87 -5.51 -3.79
C GLU A 299 -15.32 -5.89 -2.37
N ARG A 300 -14.60 -6.81 -1.70
CA ARG A 300 -14.89 -7.17 -0.29
C ARG A 300 -14.71 -6.00 0.69
N CYS A 301 -13.85 -5.04 0.37
CA CYS A 301 -13.65 -3.81 1.15
C CYS A 301 -14.58 -2.67 0.72
N THR A 302 -15.51 -2.91 -0.21
CA THR A 302 -16.45 -1.90 -0.70
C THR A 302 -17.79 -2.02 0.01
N HIS A 303 -18.25 -0.92 0.59
CA HIS A 303 -19.55 -0.79 1.24
C HIS A 303 -20.15 0.57 0.89
N ASP A 304 -21.47 0.64 0.77
CA ASP A 304 -22.22 1.89 0.51
C ASP A 304 -21.65 2.73 -0.67
N GLY A 305 -21.20 2.03 -1.72
CA GLY A 305 -20.66 2.66 -2.93
C GLY A 305 -19.24 3.24 -2.80
N LEU A 306 -18.53 3.04 -1.70
CA LEU A 306 -17.18 3.55 -1.49
C LEU A 306 -16.20 2.44 -1.06
N LEU A 307 -14.93 2.59 -1.43
CA LEU A 307 -13.84 1.73 -0.98
C LEU A 307 -13.37 2.15 0.41
N TYR A 308 -13.41 1.22 1.35
CA TYR A 308 -12.92 1.40 2.72
C TYR A 308 -11.44 1.05 2.82
N GLY A 309 -10.75 1.64 3.80
CA GLY A 309 -9.31 1.54 3.94
C GLY A 309 -8.76 0.16 4.38
N GLY A 310 -9.64 -0.81 4.66
CA GLY A 310 -9.26 -2.17 5.04
C GLY A 310 -10.47 -3.05 5.32
N PRO A 311 -10.26 -4.37 5.53
CA PRO A 311 -11.33 -5.35 5.63
C PRO A 311 -12.34 -5.11 6.75
N ASP A 312 -11.90 -4.62 7.91
CA ASP A 312 -12.79 -4.44 9.07
C ASP A 312 -13.21 -2.99 9.32
N TYR A 313 -12.85 -2.04 8.44
CA TYR A 313 -13.24 -0.62 8.58
C TYR A 313 -14.75 -0.45 8.75
N TYR A 314 -15.52 -1.04 7.85
CA TYR A 314 -16.98 -0.94 7.88
C TYR A 314 -17.56 -1.55 9.15
N LYS A 315 -17.10 -2.74 9.52
CA LYS A 315 -17.52 -3.45 10.75
C LYS A 315 -17.17 -2.66 12.02
N TRP A 316 -16.03 -1.97 12.04
CA TRP A 316 -15.62 -1.12 13.16
C TRP A 316 -16.36 0.22 13.22
N GLY A 317 -17.05 0.61 12.15
CA GLY A 317 -17.74 1.88 12.02
C GLY A 317 -16.85 3.04 11.54
N GLU A 318 -15.64 2.75 11.02
CA GLU A 318 -14.81 3.77 10.39
C GLU A 318 -15.43 4.25 9.08
N ARG A 319 -15.03 5.44 8.63
CA ARG A 319 -15.58 6.05 7.43
C ARG A 319 -14.78 5.69 6.20
N ALA A 320 -15.45 5.57 5.06
CA ALA A 320 -14.79 5.43 3.77
C ALA A 320 -14.10 6.73 3.34
N CYS A 321 -13.09 6.62 2.48
CA CYS A 321 -12.38 7.75 1.91
C CYS A 321 -12.63 7.86 0.41
N VAL A 322 -13.10 9.02 -0.07
CA VAL A 322 -13.31 9.26 -1.50
C VAL A 322 -12.01 9.20 -2.29
N HIS A 323 -10.87 9.52 -1.67
CA HIS A 323 -9.56 9.42 -2.31
C HIS A 323 -9.21 7.97 -2.66
N HIS A 324 -9.40 7.02 -1.73
CA HIS A 324 -9.24 5.60 -2.03
C HIS A 324 -10.12 5.19 -3.21
N THR A 325 -11.37 5.63 -3.18
CA THR A 325 -12.37 5.23 -4.18
C THR A 325 -12.03 5.75 -5.56
N PHE A 326 -11.74 7.05 -5.75
CA PHE A 326 -11.49 7.57 -7.10
C PHE A 326 -10.14 7.11 -7.69
N CYS A 327 -9.10 6.93 -6.87
CA CYS A 327 -7.83 6.39 -7.35
C CYS A 327 -8.00 4.94 -7.85
N HIS A 328 -8.63 4.07 -7.05
CA HIS A 328 -8.85 2.68 -7.45
C HIS A 328 -9.90 2.54 -8.56
N ALA A 329 -10.87 3.46 -8.62
CA ALA A 329 -11.80 3.53 -9.77
C ALA A 329 -11.06 3.82 -11.08
N LEU A 330 -10.03 4.68 -11.06
CA LEU A 330 -9.19 4.92 -12.23
C LEU A 330 -8.47 3.63 -12.66
N GLY A 331 -7.83 2.91 -11.73
CA GLY A 331 -7.14 1.65 -12.01
C GLY A 331 -8.09 0.55 -12.53
N LEU A 332 -9.28 0.42 -11.94
CA LEU A 332 -10.29 -0.54 -12.39
C LEU A 332 -10.85 -0.17 -13.78
N ALA A 333 -11.10 1.11 -14.04
CA ALA A 333 -11.55 1.56 -15.35
C ALA A 333 -10.48 1.28 -16.44
N ASP A 334 -9.20 1.47 -16.13
CA ASP A 334 -8.10 1.14 -17.04
C ASP A 334 -8.05 -0.37 -17.34
N ALA A 335 -8.19 -1.22 -16.33
CA ALA A 335 -8.28 -2.67 -16.52
C ALA A 335 -9.51 -3.08 -17.35
N LEU A 336 -10.65 -2.41 -17.17
CA LEU A 336 -11.87 -2.64 -17.94
C LEU A 336 -11.74 -2.23 -19.40
N VAL A 337 -11.05 -1.12 -19.69
CA VAL A 337 -10.70 -0.73 -21.07
C VAL A 337 -9.85 -1.81 -21.75
N LEU A 338 -8.98 -2.49 -21.00
CA LEU A 338 -8.19 -3.63 -21.48
C LEU A 338 -9.03 -4.92 -21.65
N GLY A 339 -10.29 -4.91 -21.22
CA GLY A 339 -11.21 -6.02 -21.37
C GLY A 339 -11.19 -7.06 -20.25
N ILE A 340 -10.70 -6.70 -19.05
CA ILE A 340 -10.73 -7.60 -17.88
C ILE A 340 -12.16 -8.03 -17.55
N LYS A 341 -12.33 -9.30 -17.24
CA LYS A 341 -13.62 -9.90 -16.87
C LYS A 341 -13.42 -10.86 -15.72
N PRO A 342 -14.41 -11.00 -14.82
CA PRO A 342 -14.39 -12.06 -13.82
C PRO A 342 -14.19 -13.43 -14.50
N LYS A 343 -13.30 -14.24 -13.96
CA LYS A 343 -12.97 -15.57 -14.46
C LYS A 343 -12.64 -16.47 -13.29
N ASP A 344 -13.15 -17.70 -13.35
CA ASP A 344 -12.73 -18.74 -12.42
C ASP A 344 -11.41 -19.33 -12.93
N ASN A 345 -10.42 -19.42 -12.04
CA ASN A 345 -9.09 -20.01 -12.26
C ASN A 345 -8.16 -19.22 -13.20
N GLY A 346 -7.23 -18.53 -12.60
CA GLY A 346 -5.99 -18.03 -13.21
C GLY A 346 -4.82 -18.98 -12.95
N GLY A 347 -3.61 -18.50 -13.20
CA GLY A 347 -2.37 -19.20 -12.82
C GLY A 347 -2.22 -19.31 -11.29
N GLU A 348 -1.47 -20.31 -10.85
CA GLU A 348 -1.14 -20.47 -9.44
C GLU A 348 -0.07 -19.48 -9.02
N LEU A 349 -0.30 -18.73 -7.94
CA LEU A 349 0.66 -17.75 -7.41
C LEU A 349 1.71 -18.41 -6.50
N PRO A 350 2.87 -17.78 -6.27
CA PRO A 350 3.96 -18.37 -5.47
C PRO A 350 3.53 -18.82 -4.07
N LEU A 351 2.59 -18.09 -3.44
CA LEU A 351 2.14 -18.40 -2.08
C LEU A 351 0.91 -19.32 -2.01
N ASP A 352 0.37 -19.80 -3.14
CA ASP A 352 -0.78 -20.69 -3.13
C ASP A 352 -0.42 -22.10 -2.66
N LYS A 353 0.75 -22.60 -3.04
CA LYS A 353 1.18 -23.96 -2.69
C LYS A 353 1.77 -24.02 -1.28
N PRO A 354 1.24 -24.91 -0.42
CA PRO A 354 1.92 -25.28 0.79
C PRO A 354 3.30 -25.87 0.48
N CYS A 355 4.33 -25.34 1.10
CA CYS A 355 5.67 -25.91 1.03
C CYS A 355 6.40 -25.66 2.36
N CYS A 356 7.63 -26.11 2.48
CA CYS A 356 8.50 -25.73 3.58
C CYS A 356 9.69 -24.99 2.97
N SER A 357 9.63 -23.65 2.95
CA SER A 357 10.69 -22.80 2.41
C SER A 357 10.87 -21.55 3.25
N ILE A 358 12.10 -21.03 3.21
CA ILE A 358 12.45 -19.74 3.80
C ILE A 358 13.32 -18.98 2.80
N LYS A 359 12.99 -17.69 2.60
CA LYS A 359 13.76 -16.79 1.74
C LYS A 359 14.10 -15.53 2.54
N TYR A 360 15.36 -15.13 2.45
CA TYR A 360 15.83 -13.87 3.05
C TYR A 360 15.92 -12.79 1.99
N TYR A 361 15.39 -11.63 2.30
CA TYR A 361 15.47 -10.41 1.50
C TYR A 361 16.41 -9.42 2.21
N PRO A 362 17.71 -9.39 1.86
CA PRO A 362 18.70 -8.56 2.56
C PRO A 362 18.39 -7.05 2.45
N GLU A 363 17.82 -6.63 1.34
CA GLU A 363 17.45 -5.24 1.08
C GLU A 363 16.38 -4.67 2.03
N ILE A 364 15.63 -5.55 2.70
CA ILE A 364 14.61 -5.21 3.69
C ILE A 364 14.80 -5.99 5.00
N ALA A 365 15.94 -6.66 5.19
CA ALA A 365 16.27 -7.47 6.37
C ALA A 365 15.10 -8.35 6.87
N THR A 366 14.40 -9.02 5.97
CA THR A 366 13.17 -9.77 6.26
C THR A 366 13.29 -11.21 5.76
N TYR A 367 12.90 -12.15 6.61
CA TYR A 367 12.68 -13.56 6.24
C TYR A 367 11.22 -13.78 5.89
N ARG A 368 10.97 -14.28 4.67
CA ARG A 368 9.67 -14.83 4.26
C ARG A 368 9.68 -16.34 4.48
N ILE A 369 8.70 -16.82 5.23
CA ILE A 369 8.51 -18.21 5.62
C ILE A 369 7.25 -18.74 4.94
N ASN A 370 7.35 -19.93 4.36
CA ASN A 370 6.23 -20.72 3.86
C ASN A 370 6.33 -22.10 4.53
N SER A 371 5.44 -22.42 5.47
CA SER A 371 5.49 -23.65 6.26
C SER A 371 4.11 -24.31 6.31
N GLY A 372 3.87 -25.28 5.42
CA GLY A 372 2.59 -25.97 5.34
C GLY A 372 1.42 -25.02 5.08
N ASP A 373 0.49 -24.89 6.02
CA ASP A 373 -0.65 -23.96 5.92
C ASP A 373 -0.24 -22.48 6.11
N LEU A 374 0.93 -22.22 6.70
CA LEU A 374 1.32 -20.91 7.18
C LEU A 374 2.25 -20.15 6.22
N ILE A 375 2.01 -18.86 6.09
CA ILE A 375 2.89 -17.86 5.48
C ILE A 375 3.20 -16.83 6.56
N ALA A 376 4.48 -16.47 6.73
CA ALA A 376 4.87 -15.48 7.72
C ALA A 376 6.06 -14.65 7.28
N ASP A 377 6.17 -13.43 7.82
CA ASP A 377 7.34 -12.57 7.72
C ASP A 377 7.89 -12.24 9.09
N ILE A 378 9.21 -12.37 9.23
CA ILE A 378 9.97 -11.92 10.39
C ILE A 378 10.94 -10.83 9.92
N THR A 379 10.79 -9.62 10.47
CA THR A 379 11.50 -8.45 9.97
C THR A 379 12.39 -7.78 11.02
N ALA A 380 13.60 -7.40 10.61
CA ALA A 380 14.47 -6.46 11.31
C ALA A 380 14.82 -5.25 10.42
N TYR A 381 13.93 -4.91 9.51
CA TYR A 381 14.10 -3.80 8.60
C TYR A 381 14.27 -2.47 9.36
N ASP A 382 15.35 -1.76 9.11
CA ASP A 382 15.80 -0.61 9.91
C ASP A 382 15.69 0.74 9.17
N PHE A 383 15.05 0.76 8.01
CA PHE A 383 15.01 1.98 7.17
C PHE A 383 14.21 3.13 7.81
N GLY A 384 13.32 2.85 8.74
CA GLY A 384 12.54 3.87 9.47
C GLY A 384 13.38 4.80 10.36
N GLU A 385 14.61 4.44 10.72
CA GLU A 385 15.51 5.24 11.54
C GLU A 385 15.89 6.58 10.88
N ASN A 386 15.93 6.63 9.55
CA ASN A 386 16.22 7.82 8.77
C ASN A 386 14.99 8.69 8.44
N SER A 387 13.83 8.33 8.92
CA SER A 387 12.60 9.08 8.70
C SER A 387 12.65 10.41 9.46
N PHE A 388 12.60 11.52 8.75
CA PHE A 388 12.54 12.87 9.32
C PHE A 388 11.27 13.15 10.14
N VAL A 389 10.32 12.23 10.14
CA VAL A 389 9.04 12.38 10.84
C VAL A 389 8.94 11.31 11.92
N ALA A 390 9.09 11.72 13.17
CA ALA A 390 8.86 10.87 14.33
C ALA A 390 7.47 10.20 14.23
N GLY A 391 7.43 8.87 14.36
CA GLY A 391 6.19 8.08 14.29
C GLY A 391 5.83 7.51 12.91
N ARG A 392 6.65 7.71 11.87
CA ARG A 392 6.54 7.04 10.57
C ARG A 392 7.26 5.69 10.50
N GLY A 393 7.78 5.21 11.62
CA GLY A 393 8.47 3.93 11.66
C GLY A 393 7.52 2.76 11.33
N HIS A 394 8.05 1.76 10.65
CA HIS A 394 7.44 0.45 10.50
C HIS A 394 7.90 -0.49 11.61
N ALA A 395 7.21 -1.62 11.80
CA ALA A 395 7.62 -2.64 12.76
C ALA A 395 8.97 -3.25 12.37
N THR A 396 9.84 -3.45 13.36
CA THR A 396 11.19 -4.00 13.22
C THR A 396 11.54 -4.87 14.43
N GLY A 397 12.81 -5.05 14.76
CA GLY A 397 13.24 -5.73 16.00
C GLY A 397 13.01 -7.24 15.99
N GLY A 398 12.91 -7.86 14.82
CA GLY A 398 12.62 -9.28 14.69
C GLY A 398 11.16 -9.61 14.95
N THR A 399 10.25 -8.66 14.80
CA THR A 399 8.81 -8.93 14.94
C THR A 399 8.30 -9.83 13.82
N MET A 400 7.30 -10.64 14.13
CA MET A 400 6.47 -11.30 13.13
C MET A 400 5.51 -10.27 12.55
N SER A 401 5.86 -9.71 11.37
CA SER A 401 5.08 -8.64 10.75
C SER A 401 3.86 -9.15 10.01
N LEU A 402 3.91 -10.39 9.53
CA LEU A 402 2.79 -11.10 8.92
C LEU A 402 2.68 -12.51 9.49
N LEU A 403 1.46 -12.96 9.71
CA LEU A 403 1.09 -14.37 9.81
C LEU A 403 -0.22 -14.57 9.08
N PHE A 404 -0.21 -15.45 8.09
CA PHE A 404 -1.36 -15.80 7.26
C PHE A 404 -1.54 -17.33 7.22
N SER A 405 -2.76 -17.81 7.41
CA SER A 405 -3.13 -19.20 7.20
C SER A 405 -3.89 -19.32 5.88
N ARG A 406 -3.51 -20.28 5.04
CA ARG A 406 -4.22 -20.54 3.77
C ARG A 406 -5.67 -20.97 3.99
N LYS A 407 -5.96 -21.59 5.15
CA LYS A 407 -7.31 -22.03 5.51
C LYS A 407 -8.17 -20.93 6.11
N TYR A 408 -7.54 -20.03 6.91
CA TYR A 408 -8.27 -19.12 7.77
C TYR A 408 -8.05 -17.64 7.44
N GLY A 409 -7.13 -17.33 6.54
CA GLY A 409 -6.79 -15.96 6.15
C GLY A 409 -5.74 -15.32 7.07
N VAL A 410 -5.75 -13.99 7.12
CA VAL A 410 -4.80 -13.21 7.92
C VAL A 410 -5.02 -13.42 9.41
N VAL A 411 -3.91 -13.60 10.14
CA VAL A 411 -3.87 -13.81 11.59
C VAL A 411 -3.12 -12.69 12.30
N ALA A 412 -2.06 -12.18 11.67
CA ALA A 412 -1.32 -11.02 12.13
C ALA A 412 -0.87 -10.19 10.93
N ALA A 413 -0.99 -8.88 11.03
CA ALA A 413 -0.55 -7.91 10.03
C ALA A 413 -0.06 -6.66 10.77
N ALA A 414 1.26 -6.53 10.92
CA ALA A 414 1.85 -5.54 11.78
C ALA A 414 1.60 -4.11 11.29
N SER A 415 1.34 -3.24 12.24
CA SER A 415 1.47 -1.79 12.09
C SER A 415 2.00 -1.23 13.39
N LEU A 416 2.76 -0.14 13.31
CA LEU A 416 3.29 0.47 14.53
C LEU A 416 2.24 1.22 15.33
N SER A 417 2.54 1.34 16.60
CA SER A 417 1.69 1.79 17.68
C SER A 417 1.11 3.15 17.53
N PHE A 418 1.78 3.98 16.82
CA PHE A 418 1.38 5.36 16.75
C PHE A 418 0.93 5.65 15.34
N TYR A 419 -0.34 5.39 15.09
CA TYR A 419 -1.00 6.04 13.99
C TYR A 419 -1.01 7.54 14.29
N ARG A 420 0.09 8.18 13.99
CA ARG A 420 0.15 9.63 13.95
C ARG A 420 -0.21 10.05 12.54
N THR A 421 -1.02 11.07 12.43
CA THR A 421 -1.33 11.73 11.18
C THR A 421 -0.06 12.36 10.62
N ALA A 422 0.74 11.56 9.91
CA ALA A 422 1.99 12.02 9.31
C ALA A 422 1.73 12.96 8.13
N GLU A 423 0.60 12.75 7.46
CA GLU A 423 0.11 13.59 6.37
C GLU A 423 -1.39 13.86 6.62
N PRO A 424 -1.74 14.89 7.41
CA PRO A 424 -3.10 15.09 7.93
C PRO A 424 -4.22 15.08 6.88
N LEU A 425 -3.92 15.47 5.66
CA LEU A 425 -4.91 15.58 4.58
C LEU A 425 -5.02 14.31 3.73
N ASN A 426 -4.05 13.39 3.87
CA ASN A 426 -4.04 12.11 3.16
C ASN A 426 -4.24 10.92 4.09
N GLN A 427 -4.52 11.17 5.36
CA GLN A 427 -4.73 10.13 6.35
C GLN A 427 -6.00 10.39 7.14
N GLN A 428 -6.80 9.34 7.24
CA GLN A 428 -8.00 9.33 8.05
C GLN A 428 -7.64 9.33 9.54
N LEU A 429 -8.44 10.03 10.33
CA LEU A 429 -8.41 9.91 11.79
C LEU A 429 -9.42 8.84 12.22
N THR A 430 -9.01 7.98 13.15
CA THR A 430 -9.92 7.01 13.75
C THR A 430 -10.99 7.71 14.59
N LEU A 431 -12.18 7.13 14.63
CA LEU A 431 -13.28 7.61 15.46
C LEU A 431 -13.12 7.24 16.93
N ASN A 432 -12.35 6.18 17.22
CA ASN A 432 -12.12 5.68 18.58
C ASN A 432 -10.63 5.53 18.88
N LEU A 433 -10.04 6.58 19.47
CA LEU A 433 -8.62 6.61 19.82
C LEU A 433 -8.23 5.65 20.95
N GLU A 434 -9.14 5.33 21.88
CA GLU A 434 -8.84 4.48 23.05
C GLU A 434 -8.60 3.03 22.65
N GLN A 435 -9.28 2.57 21.61
CA GLN A 435 -9.13 1.22 21.08
C GLN A 435 -8.19 1.15 19.88
N HIS A 436 -7.66 2.28 19.42
CA HIS A 436 -6.66 2.29 18.37
C HIS A 436 -5.28 1.93 18.92
N ALA A 437 -4.78 0.76 18.54
CA ALA A 437 -3.53 0.21 19.04
C ALA A 437 -2.72 -0.50 17.94
N PRO A 438 -1.42 -0.76 18.18
CA PRO A 438 -0.57 -1.47 17.24
C PRO A 438 -0.99 -2.92 17.03
N LEU A 439 -1.02 -3.36 15.78
CA LEU A 439 -1.16 -4.78 15.44
C LEU A 439 0.21 -5.48 15.31
N THR A 440 1.13 -5.18 16.22
CA THR A 440 2.52 -5.67 16.14
C THR A 440 2.83 -6.60 17.29
N PHE A 441 3.32 -7.79 16.98
CA PHE A 441 3.89 -8.72 17.96
C PHE A 441 5.15 -8.09 18.58
N ARG A 442 5.17 -7.94 19.91
CA ARG A 442 6.25 -7.21 20.56
C ARG A 442 6.41 -7.55 22.04
N ILE A 443 7.62 -7.37 22.54
CA ILE A 443 7.86 -7.23 23.98
C ILE A 443 7.67 -5.74 24.31
N GLU A 444 7.00 -5.45 25.40
CA GLU A 444 6.80 -4.11 25.93
C GLU A 444 7.05 -4.08 27.43
N CYS A 445 7.88 -3.15 27.87
CA CYS A 445 8.16 -2.89 29.28
C CYS A 445 7.89 -1.43 29.56
N SER A 446 7.33 -1.12 30.72
CA SER A 446 7.08 0.24 31.18
C SER A 446 7.71 0.48 32.54
N ASP A 447 8.38 1.63 32.70
CA ASP A 447 8.92 2.13 33.94
C ASP A 447 8.62 3.62 34.10
N GLU A 448 9.19 4.26 35.12
CA GLU A 448 9.03 5.71 35.39
C GLU A 448 9.56 6.59 34.25
N SER A 449 10.46 6.08 33.41
CA SER A 449 11.05 6.80 32.29
C SER A 449 10.32 6.62 30.97
N GLY A 450 9.30 5.72 30.91
CA GLY A 450 8.44 5.54 29.76
C GLY A 450 8.24 4.08 29.34
N ILE A 451 7.83 3.90 28.09
CA ILE A 451 7.59 2.59 27.48
C ILE A 451 8.75 2.23 26.54
N TYR A 452 9.21 1.01 26.64
CA TYR A 452 10.25 0.41 25.82
C TYR A 452 9.72 -0.82 25.11
N THR A 453 10.10 -1.02 23.85
CA THR A 453 9.57 -2.12 23.03
C THR A 453 10.64 -2.72 22.11
N SER A 454 10.49 -4.01 21.81
CA SER A 454 11.28 -4.69 20.80
C SER A 454 10.96 -4.21 19.39
N ALA A 455 9.70 -3.81 19.12
CA ALA A 455 9.22 -3.46 17.78
C ALA A 455 9.87 -2.20 17.16
N LEU A 456 10.66 -1.46 17.94
CA LEU A 456 11.42 -0.28 17.48
C LEU A 456 12.93 -0.49 17.47
N ASP A 457 13.41 -1.71 17.75
CA ASP A 457 14.84 -1.98 17.76
C ASP A 457 15.39 -2.19 16.33
N THR A 458 15.95 -1.14 15.78
CA THR A 458 16.61 -1.14 14.46
C THR A 458 17.95 -1.88 14.45
N THR A 459 18.42 -2.39 15.60
CA THR A 459 19.69 -3.10 15.71
C THR A 459 19.55 -4.61 15.94
N ALA A 460 18.34 -5.14 16.04
CA ALA A 460 18.09 -6.55 16.25
C ALA A 460 18.69 -7.42 15.12
N GLU A 461 19.36 -8.50 15.47
CA GLU A 461 19.95 -9.44 14.51
C GLU A 461 19.05 -10.65 14.30
N LEU A 462 18.93 -11.09 13.04
CA LEU A 462 18.13 -12.24 12.66
C LEU A 462 19.03 -13.40 12.26
N THR A 463 18.69 -14.59 12.73
CA THR A 463 19.25 -15.86 12.25
C THR A 463 18.14 -16.83 11.94
N ALA A 464 18.31 -17.69 10.95
CA ALA A 464 17.33 -18.69 10.60
C ALA A 464 17.97 -20.07 10.39
N ARG A 465 17.20 -21.11 10.72
CA ARG A 465 17.56 -22.51 10.48
C ARG A 465 16.34 -23.25 9.93
N LYS A 466 16.58 -24.12 8.98
CA LYS A 466 15.58 -25.05 8.45
C LYS A 466 16.07 -26.47 8.65
N ASN A 467 15.27 -27.28 9.33
CA ASN A 467 15.50 -28.71 9.51
C ASN A 467 14.27 -29.44 8.99
N GLU A 468 14.42 -30.19 7.88
CA GLU A 468 13.33 -30.93 7.21
C GLU A 468 12.07 -30.08 7.03
N SER A 469 11.07 -30.26 7.90
CA SER A 469 9.77 -29.59 7.86
C SER A 469 9.60 -28.45 8.89
N VAL A 470 10.64 -28.16 9.69
CA VAL A 470 10.59 -27.13 10.73
C VAL A 470 11.50 -25.97 10.36
N ILE A 471 10.96 -24.76 10.46
CA ILE A 471 11.71 -23.53 10.25
C ILE A 471 11.78 -22.78 11.57
N THR A 472 12.98 -22.39 11.96
CA THR A 472 13.19 -21.57 13.17
C THR A 472 13.85 -20.26 12.77
N VAL A 473 13.30 -19.14 13.23
CA VAL A 473 13.90 -17.81 13.11
C VAL A 473 14.11 -17.25 14.51
N THR A 474 15.32 -16.76 14.78
CA THR A 474 15.68 -16.15 16.07
C THR A 474 16.09 -14.71 15.84
N ALA A 475 15.52 -13.81 16.64
CA ALA A 475 15.90 -12.41 16.73
C ALA A 475 16.55 -12.12 18.07
N GLN A 476 17.62 -11.34 18.09
CA GLN A 476 18.30 -10.87 19.31
C GLN A 476 18.44 -9.36 19.23
N GLY A 477 18.11 -8.65 20.29
CA GLY A 477 18.15 -7.21 20.29
C GLY A 477 18.06 -6.58 21.67
N THR A 478 17.82 -5.26 21.70
CA THR A 478 17.72 -4.47 22.94
C THR A 478 16.45 -3.62 22.89
N LEU A 479 15.66 -3.65 23.93
CA LEU A 479 14.44 -2.84 24.00
C LEU A 479 14.76 -1.35 23.81
N THR A 480 13.93 -0.68 23.05
CA THR A 480 14.09 0.71 22.65
C THR A 480 12.85 1.52 23.05
N ASN A 481 13.04 2.76 23.53
CA ASN A 481 11.90 3.59 23.90
C ASN A 481 11.03 3.95 22.69
N LEU A 482 9.80 4.39 22.95
CA LEU A 482 8.83 4.71 21.89
C LEU A 482 9.29 5.77 20.89
N GLU A 483 10.28 6.60 21.25
CA GLU A 483 10.88 7.55 20.34
C GLU A 483 11.92 6.92 19.40
N GLY A 484 12.24 5.63 19.60
CA GLY A 484 13.24 4.89 18.82
C GLY A 484 14.69 5.35 19.03
N ARG A 485 14.94 6.18 20.06
CA ARG A 485 16.22 6.88 20.23
C ARG A 485 17.08 6.37 21.36
N LYS A 486 16.47 5.77 22.40
CA LYS A 486 17.16 5.37 23.61
C LYS A 486 16.89 3.91 23.92
N LYS A 487 17.95 3.15 24.17
CA LYS A 487 17.89 1.76 24.58
C LYS A 487 17.90 1.66 26.10
N THR A 488 17.21 0.67 26.65
CA THR A 488 17.19 0.40 28.10
C THR A 488 18.43 -0.34 28.58
N GLY A 489 19.12 -1.02 27.68
CA GLY A 489 20.09 -2.06 28.05
C GLY A 489 19.45 -3.43 28.32
N ALA A 490 18.12 -3.54 28.35
CA ALA A 490 17.43 -4.82 28.47
C ALA A 490 17.49 -5.58 27.13
N GLU A 491 18.27 -6.65 27.12
CA GLU A 491 18.41 -7.52 25.95
C GLU A 491 17.26 -8.51 25.88
N TYR A 492 16.82 -8.84 24.66
CA TYR A 492 15.79 -9.83 24.41
C TYR A 492 16.23 -10.84 23.35
N ILE A 493 15.61 -12.02 23.43
CA ILE A 493 15.64 -13.04 22.41
C ILE A 493 14.21 -13.41 22.06
N LEU A 494 13.86 -13.38 20.76
CA LEU A 494 12.60 -13.90 20.22
C LEU A 494 12.92 -15.06 19.31
N LYS A 495 12.29 -16.21 19.54
CA LYS A 495 12.47 -17.40 18.71
C LYS A 495 11.10 -17.87 18.22
N TYR A 496 10.95 -17.93 16.92
CA TYR A 496 9.75 -18.40 16.21
C TYR A 496 10.05 -19.78 15.61
N THR A 497 9.27 -20.77 15.97
CA THR A 497 9.38 -22.13 15.43
C THR A 497 8.09 -22.47 14.67
N PHE A 498 8.22 -22.57 13.35
CA PHE A 498 7.11 -22.85 12.42
C PHE A 498 7.08 -24.35 12.11
N GLU A 499 5.95 -24.95 12.37
CA GLU A 499 5.53 -26.27 11.90
C GLU A 499 4.46 -26.10 10.83
N SER A 500 3.92 -27.17 10.25
CA SER A 500 3.01 -27.08 9.12
C SER A 500 1.69 -26.33 9.40
N ASP A 501 1.25 -26.29 10.65
CA ASP A 501 -0.06 -25.78 11.08
C ASP A 501 -0.02 -25.03 12.43
N CYS A 502 1.16 -24.74 12.95
CA CYS A 502 1.28 -24.00 14.20
C CYS A 502 2.61 -23.23 14.29
N VAL A 503 2.65 -22.26 15.18
CA VAL A 503 3.86 -21.49 15.50
C VAL A 503 4.07 -21.50 17.00
N THR A 504 5.27 -21.89 17.43
CA THR A 504 5.71 -21.72 18.83
C THR A 504 6.57 -20.47 18.91
N ILE A 505 6.29 -19.61 19.89
CA ILE A 505 7.02 -18.38 20.14
C ILE A 505 7.62 -18.46 21.55
N ASP A 506 8.96 -18.45 21.60
CA ASP A 506 9.74 -18.38 22.82
C ASP A 506 10.34 -16.97 22.93
N ALA A 507 10.13 -16.30 24.06
CA ALA A 507 10.68 -14.97 24.32
C ALA A 507 11.48 -15.00 25.63
N GLU A 508 12.68 -14.41 25.61
CA GLU A 508 13.56 -14.28 26.78
C GLU A 508 13.97 -12.81 26.96
N LEU A 509 14.04 -12.37 28.22
CA LEU A 509 14.54 -11.07 28.66
C LEU A 509 15.70 -11.27 29.62
N ALA A 510 16.83 -10.60 29.39
CA ALA A 510 18.03 -10.70 30.23
C ALA A 510 17.82 -10.16 31.65
N SER A 511 16.92 -9.17 31.84
CA SER A 511 16.49 -8.68 33.12
C SER A 511 14.97 -8.70 33.20
N ALA A 512 14.40 -9.56 34.02
CA ALA A 512 12.95 -9.65 34.22
C ALA A 512 12.49 -8.56 35.19
N ASP A 513 12.36 -7.33 34.74
CA ASP A 513 11.74 -6.27 35.51
C ASP A 513 10.21 -6.49 35.62
N LYS A 514 9.66 -6.20 36.79
CA LYS A 514 8.22 -6.26 37.03
C LYS A 514 7.53 -5.27 36.08
N GLY A 515 6.68 -5.75 35.17
CA GLY A 515 5.91 -4.92 34.25
C GLY A 515 6.19 -5.18 32.78
N CYS A 516 7.08 -6.12 32.42
CA CYS A 516 7.28 -6.52 31.04
C CYS A 516 6.22 -7.55 30.62
N VAL A 517 5.70 -7.36 29.41
CA VAL A 517 4.71 -8.23 28.79
C VAL A 517 5.09 -8.52 27.33
N PHE A 518 4.64 -9.67 26.85
CA PHE A 518 4.60 -9.92 25.41
C PHE A 518 3.19 -9.60 24.90
N ILE A 519 3.10 -8.82 23.86
CA ILE A 519 1.84 -8.42 23.24
C ILE A 519 1.71 -9.12 21.90
N ALA A 520 0.61 -9.87 21.73
CA ALA A 520 0.26 -10.62 20.54
C ALA A 520 -1.15 -10.24 20.07
N PRO A 521 -1.30 -9.29 19.12
CA PRO A 521 -2.60 -8.98 18.53
C PRO A 521 -2.96 -10.02 17.48
N LEU A 522 -4.08 -10.73 17.66
CA LEU A 522 -4.60 -11.74 16.74
C LEU A 522 -5.83 -11.23 16.01
N ILE A 523 -5.80 -11.30 14.67
CA ILE A 523 -6.90 -10.94 13.79
C ILE A 523 -7.81 -12.16 13.62
N GLY A 524 -9.12 -11.96 13.80
CA GLY A 524 -10.12 -13.04 13.71
C GLY A 524 -10.05 -14.04 14.88
N ASP A 525 -10.79 -15.14 14.77
CA ASP A 525 -10.99 -16.11 15.85
C ASP A 525 -10.32 -17.47 15.60
N ALA A 526 -9.62 -17.62 14.47
CA ALA A 526 -9.09 -18.91 14.02
C ALA A 526 -7.85 -19.34 14.80
N ALA A 527 -7.02 -18.39 15.23
CA ALA A 527 -5.82 -18.67 15.99
C ALA A 527 -6.11 -18.68 17.48
N LYS A 528 -5.59 -19.69 18.20
CA LYS A 528 -5.68 -19.82 19.63
C LYS A 528 -4.30 -19.84 20.27
N ILE A 529 -4.17 -19.08 21.34
CA ILE A 529 -2.97 -19.10 22.20
C ILE A 529 -3.09 -20.20 23.24
N THR A 530 -2.08 -21.06 23.31
CA THR A 530 -1.87 -21.98 24.42
C THR A 530 -0.62 -21.55 25.17
N THR A 531 -0.78 -21.13 26.41
CA THR A 531 0.31 -20.66 27.28
C THR A 531 0.04 -21.06 28.73
N ALA A 532 1.10 -21.21 29.53
CA ALA A 532 1.00 -21.34 31.00
C ALA A 532 0.95 -19.97 31.70
N SER A 533 1.31 -18.90 30.98
CA SER A 533 1.36 -17.55 31.54
C SER A 533 -0.01 -16.92 31.67
N ARG A 534 -0.09 -15.93 32.59
CA ARG A 534 -1.28 -15.09 32.73
C ARG A 534 -1.46 -14.24 31.47
N ASP A 535 -2.64 -14.37 30.87
CA ASP A 535 -3.04 -13.63 29.65
C ASP A 535 -4.18 -12.66 29.97
N LYS A 536 -4.05 -11.42 29.51
CA LYS A 536 -5.11 -10.41 29.52
C LYS A 536 -5.45 -10.05 28.10
N THR A 537 -6.73 -9.96 27.79
CA THR A 537 -7.21 -9.67 26.44
C THR A 537 -8.02 -8.38 26.38
N ARG A 538 -7.94 -7.68 25.26
CA ARG A 538 -8.83 -6.59 24.90
C ARG A 538 -9.02 -6.53 23.38
N GLU A 539 -10.17 -6.04 22.94
CA GLU A 539 -10.40 -5.77 21.51
C GLU A 539 -9.78 -4.44 21.13
N ILE A 540 -9.08 -4.42 20.00
CA ILE A 540 -8.41 -3.25 19.43
C ILE A 540 -8.69 -3.17 17.93
N PHE A 541 -8.47 -1.99 17.36
CA PHE A 541 -8.49 -1.73 15.93
C PHE A 541 -7.27 -0.93 15.50
N ASN A 542 -6.80 -1.13 14.28
CA ASN A 542 -5.80 -0.26 13.66
C ASN A 542 -6.20 0.11 12.23
N LEU A 543 -6.13 1.41 11.93
CA LEU A 543 -6.39 1.94 10.59
C LEU A 543 -5.40 1.44 9.53
N VAL A 544 -4.24 0.95 9.94
CA VAL A 544 -3.20 0.38 9.11
C VAL A 544 -2.90 -1.02 9.67
N PRO A 545 -3.25 -2.06 9.02
CA PRO A 545 -3.85 -2.31 7.71
C PRO A 545 -5.39 -2.41 7.69
N GLY A 546 -6.08 -2.06 8.75
CA GLY A 546 -7.53 -1.98 8.78
C GLY A 546 -8.23 -3.21 9.32
N PHE A 547 -7.72 -3.75 10.45
CA PHE A 547 -8.27 -4.92 11.11
C PHE A 547 -8.69 -4.66 12.55
N ILE A 548 -9.71 -5.39 12.97
CA ILE A 548 -10.04 -5.64 14.36
C ILE A 548 -9.19 -6.82 14.83
N ALA A 549 -8.62 -6.70 16.03
CA ALA A 549 -7.83 -7.77 16.64
C ALA A 549 -8.13 -7.92 18.11
N THR A 550 -7.92 -9.14 18.63
CA THR A 550 -7.83 -9.41 20.06
C THR A 550 -6.36 -9.28 20.48
N GLU A 551 -6.05 -8.24 21.24
CA GLU A 551 -4.72 -8.06 21.82
C GLU A 551 -4.57 -8.94 23.05
N HIS A 552 -3.60 -9.85 23.03
CA HIS A 552 -3.21 -10.69 24.16
C HIS A 552 -1.96 -10.11 24.82
N SER A 553 -2.02 -9.90 26.13
CA SER A 553 -0.91 -9.42 26.96
C SER A 553 -0.48 -10.50 27.94
N MET A 554 0.66 -11.14 27.69
CA MET A 554 1.18 -12.26 28.47
C MET A 554 2.40 -11.86 29.31
N CYS A 555 2.43 -12.27 30.57
CA CYS A 555 3.51 -11.94 31.52
C CYS A 555 4.72 -12.88 31.35
N PHE A 556 5.91 -12.35 31.56
CA PHE A 556 7.13 -13.15 31.70
C PHE A 556 7.23 -13.78 33.07
N GLU A 557 7.67 -15.04 33.14
CA GLU A 557 8.02 -15.75 34.36
C GLU A 557 9.52 -16.00 34.39
N ASN A 558 10.20 -15.40 35.37
CA ASN A 558 11.68 -15.46 35.46
C ASN A 558 12.40 -15.07 34.14
N GLY A 559 11.91 -14.03 33.47
CA GLY A 559 12.47 -13.54 32.19
C GLY A 559 12.16 -14.42 30.99
N LYS A 560 11.29 -15.40 31.09
CA LYS A 560 10.94 -16.31 30.00
C LYS A 560 9.44 -16.35 29.78
N LEU A 561 9.06 -16.52 28.52
CA LEU A 561 7.70 -16.76 28.09
C LEU A 561 7.73 -17.74 26.91
N SER A 562 6.85 -18.72 26.93
CA SER A 562 6.61 -19.60 25.77
C SER A 562 5.11 -19.73 25.54
N PHE A 563 4.70 -19.63 24.29
CA PHE A 563 3.32 -19.88 23.89
C PHE A 563 3.23 -20.45 22.48
N LYS A 564 2.15 -21.16 22.21
CA LYS A 564 1.89 -21.77 20.90
C LYS A 564 0.64 -21.16 20.30
N LEU A 565 0.75 -20.75 19.03
CA LEU A 565 -0.39 -20.43 18.18
C LEU A 565 -0.79 -21.71 17.43
N SER A 566 -2.01 -22.16 17.64
CA SER A 566 -2.61 -23.27 16.91
C SER A 566 -3.90 -22.83 16.23
N PHE A 567 -4.26 -23.48 15.12
CA PHE A 567 -5.40 -23.08 14.32
C PHE A 567 -6.48 -24.13 14.41
N GLN A 568 -7.67 -23.70 14.80
CA GLN A 568 -8.85 -24.53 14.95
C GLN A 568 -10.05 -23.82 14.34
N LYS A 569 -10.97 -24.61 13.77
CA LYS A 569 -12.30 -24.10 13.40
C LYS A 569 -13.13 -23.82 14.63
#